data_1472ed41aa42d9381e14b729292854a0
#
_entry.id   1472ed41aa42d9381e14b729292854a0
#
_cell.length_a   1.000
_cell.length_b   1.000
_cell.length_c   1.000
_cell.angle_alpha   90.00
_cell.angle_beta   90.00
_cell.angle_gamma   90.00
#
_symmetry.space_group_name_H-M   'P 1'
#
loop_
_entity.id
_entity.type
_entity.pdbx_description
1 polymer ?
#
loop_
_entity_poly.entity_id
_entity_poly.type
_entity_poly.pdbx_seq_one_letter_code
_entity_poly.pdbx_strand_id
1 'polypeptide(L)'
;MKKIGILFGMENTFPPAFVEKINSMKVEGVEAEFVKIGGIRMDESKKYDVIIDRISQDIQFYRAYLKNAALHGTIVVNNPFWWTADDKFFNYSLAHKLGVAIPPTVILPHNKHPEGTTDRSMRNLMFPLNWQELFDYVGFPAFLKPYSGGGWKHVYKVHTPEEFFHHYNQTGDLCMTLQRGVEFDEYYRCYVVGQEKVHIMKYDPKAPHHERYVKGNPPPSSAALRDRMEKDALTLCRALGYDLNTVEFAVERSVPYAIDFLNPAPDAEITSVGQENFDWIVNAAAEMAVKMALSGESPVKEMRWAGFLAGNNPPNAEKPTRKAKKVK
;
A
#
# COMPACT_ATOMS: atom_id res chain seq x y z
N MET A 1 9.94 -29.19 7.34
CA MET A 1 10.49 -27.93 7.83
C MET A 1 9.89 -26.81 6.99
N LYS A 2 9.38 -25.77 7.62
CA LYS A 2 8.78 -24.60 6.98
C LYS A 2 9.84 -23.53 6.74
N LYS A 3 9.96 -23.04 5.50
CA LYS A 3 10.98 -22.07 5.13
C LYS A 3 10.34 -20.71 4.88
N ILE A 4 10.87 -19.69 5.56
CA ILE A 4 10.49 -18.29 5.37
C ILE A 4 11.65 -17.57 4.70
N GLY A 5 11.39 -17.00 3.53
CA GLY A 5 12.36 -16.19 2.79
C GLY A 5 12.11 -14.71 2.91
N ILE A 6 13.16 -13.90 2.86
CA ILE A 6 13.05 -12.47 2.61
C ILE A 6 13.82 -12.11 1.34
N LEU A 7 13.12 -11.45 0.40
CA LEU A 7 13.66 -10.96 -0.87
C LEU A 7 13.76 -9.45 -0.79
N PHE A 8 14.97 -8.90 -0.86
CA PHE A 8 15.22 -7.48 -0.60
C PHE A 8 16.31 -6.90 -1.49
N GLY A 9 16.39 -5.59 -1.53
CA GLY A 9 17.36 -4.83 -2.32
C GLY A 9 18.36 -4.10 -1.46
N MET A 10 18.24 -2.78 -1.39
CA MET A 10 19.22 -1.89 -0.74
C MET A 10 19.05 -1.74 0.78
N GLU A 11 18.07 -2.37 1.38
CA GLU A 11 17.83 -2.34 2.83
C GLU A 11 18.94 -3.06 3.59
N ASN A 12 19.41 -2.46 4.68
CA ASN A 12 20.56 -2.97 5.43
C ASN A 12 20.21 -3.49 6.83
N THR A 13 19.10 -3.04 7.43
CA THR A 13 18.80 -3.30 8.83
C THR A 13 17.59 -4.20 9.03
N PHE A 14 16.49 -3.96 8.35
CA PHE A 14 15.28 -4.76 8.51
C PHE A 14 15.45 -6.22 8.06
N PRO A 15 16.00 -6.55 6.87
CA PRO A 15 16.09 -7.93 6.44
C PRO A 15 16.91 -8.83 7.37
N PRO A 16 18.13 -8.45 7.83
CA PRO A 16 18.86 -9.27 8.77
C PRO A 16 18.16 -9.40 10.13
N ALA A 17 17.60 -8.31 10.67
CA ALA A 17 16.88 -8.35 11.94
C ALA A 17 15.62 -9.23 11.87
N PHE A 18 14.90 -9.22 10.76
CA PHE A 18 13.75 -10.08 10.53
C PHE A 18 14.13 -11.57 10.54
N VAL A 19 15.21 -11.95 9.84
CA VAL A 19 15.70 -13.34 9.80
C VAL A 19 16.18 -13.77 11.19
N GLU A 20 16.98 -12.94 11.86
CA GLU A 20 17.46 -13.19 13.21
C GLU A 20 16.30 -13.36 14.20
N LYS A 21 15.30 -12.48 14.13
CA LYS A 21 14.13 -12.53 15.00
C LYS A 21 13.39 -13.86 14.87
N ILE A 22 13.06 -14.29 13.64
CA ILE A 22 12.36 -15.57 13.43
C ILE A 22 13.18 -16.74 13.98
N ASN A 23 14.47 -16.80 13.64
CA ASN A 23 15.32 -17.90 14.08
C ASN A 23 15.54 -17.91 15.62
N SER A 24 15.54 -16.73 16.26
CA SER A 24 15.61 -16.59 17.72
C SER A 24 14.34 -17.03 18.46
N MET A 25 13.17 -17.00 17.80
CA MET A 25 11.92 -17.49 18.36
C MET A 25 11.91 -19.00 18.60
N LYS A 26 12.83 -19.74 17.96
CA LYS A 26 12.99 -21.20 18.11
C LYS A 26 11.70 -21.99 17.93
N VAL A 27 10.87 -21.55 17.00
CA VAL A 27 9.63 -22.27 16.65
C VAL A 27 10.00 -23.57 15.96
N GLU A 28 9.54 -24.69 16.50
CA GLU A 28 9.87 -26.02 15.98
C GLU A 28 9.46 -26.16 14.50
N GLY A 29 10.39 -26.60 13.68
CA GLY A 29 10.14 -26.84 12.26
C GLY A 29 10.02 -25.56 11.40
N VAL A 30 10.41 -24.38 11.90
CA VAL A 30 10.42 -23.10 11.15
C VAL A 30 11.84 -22.53 11.11
N GLU A 31 12.26 -22.10 9.92
CA GLU A 31 13.53 -21.39 9.73
C GLU A 31 13.35 -20.23 8.75
N ALA A 32 14.15 -19.17 8.91
CA ALA A 32 14.17 -18.02 7.99
C ALA A 32 15.55 -17.83 7.37
N GLU A 33 15.59 -17.41 6.10
CA GLU A 33 16.82 -17.14 5.37
C GLU A 33 16.62 -16.04 4.31
N PHE A 34 17.72 -15.53 3.77
CA PHE A 34 17.68 -14.65 2.59
C PHE A 34 17.38 -15.45 1.32
N VAL A 35 16.42 -14.99 0.53
CA VAL A 35 16.11 -15.63 -0.74
C VAL A 35 17.27 -15.47 -1.71
N LYS A 36 17.71 -16.59 -2.28
CA LYS A 36 18.71 -16.64 -3.36
C LYS A 36 18.08 -17.30 -4.57
N ILE A 37 18.06 -16.60 -5.68
CA ILE A 37 17.45 -17.04 -6.95
C ILE A 37 18.38 -16.77 -8.11
N GLY A 38 18.35 -17.69 -9.08
CA GLY A 38 19.00 -17.54 -10.39
C GLY A 38 17.99 -17.60 -11.52
N GLY A 39 18.31 -18.27 -12.63
CA GLY A 39 17.34 -18.58 -13.67
C GLY A 39 16.25 -19.51 -13.14
N ILE A 40 14.97 -19.21 -13.41
CA ILE A 40 13.81 -19.93 -12.88
C ILE A 40 13.14 -20.70 -14.02
N ARG A 41 12.89 -21.99 -13.80
CA ARG A 41 12.04 -22.78 -14.68
C ARG A 41 10.58 -22.63 -14.26
N MET A 42 9.68 -22.60 -15.24
CA MET A 42 8.24 -22.43 -14.97
C MET A 42 7.62 -23.57 -14.15
N ASP A 43 8.23 -24.76 -14.17
CA ASP A 43 7.80 -25.96 -13.45
C ASP A 43 8.59 -26.21 -12.16
N GLU A 44 9.35 -25.23 -11.68
CA GLU A 44 10.15 -25.37 -10.48
C GLU A 44 9.29 -25.47 -9.23
N SER A 45 9.58 -26.48 -8.41
CA SER A 45 8.82 -26.71 -7.17
C SER A 45 9.04 -25.58 -6.14
N LYS A 46 8.08 -25.44 -5.26
CA LYS A 46 8.12 -24.49 -4.14
C LYS A 46 9.35 -24.71 -3.24
N LYS A 47 10.14 -23.67 -3.02
CA LYS A 47 11.29 -23.64 -2.10
C LYS A 47 10.96 -23.04 -0.73
N TYR A 48 10.04 -22.09 -0.70
CA TYR A 48 9.65 -21.34 0.50
C TYR A 48 8.16 -21.49 0.77
N ASP A 49 7.78 -21.58 2.05
CA ASP A 49 6.38 -21.55 2.45
C ASP A 49 5.86 -20.10 2.46
N VAL A 50 6.70 -19.16 2.91
CA VAL A 50 6.41 -17.72 2.90
C VAL A 50 7.60 -16.95 2.32
N ILE A 51 7.35 -15.93 1.51
CA ILE A 51 8.36 -14.96 1.08
C ILE A 51 7.86 -13.56 1.42
N ILE A 52 8.68 -12.80 2.16
CA ILE A 52 8.48 -11.36 2.35
C ILE A 52 9.20 -10.65 1.21
N ASP A 53 8.42 -9.93 0.40
CA ASP A 53 8.92 -9.17 -0.75
C ASP A 53 9.19 -7.72 -0.36
N ARG A 54 10.40 -7.26 -0.66
CA ARG A 54 10.86 -5.90 -0.35
C ARG A 54 11.48 -5.18 -1.54
N ILE A 55 11.36 -5.74 -2.77
CA ILE A 55 12.08 -5.20 -3.93
C ILE A 55 11.37 -5.39 -5.27
N SER A 56 10.39 -6.25 -5.38
CA SER A 56 9.84 -6.59 -6.70
C SER A 56 9.02 -5.47 -7.33
N GLN A 57 8.64 -4.43 -6.57
CA GLN A 57 8.07 -3.20 -7.11
C GLN A 57 9.03 -2.50 -8.10
N ASP A 58 10.33 -2.64 -7.91
CA ASP A 58 11.36 -2.01 -8.74
C ASP A 58 11.94 -2.96 -9.80
N ILE A 59 11.90 -4.30 -9.56
CA ILE A 59 12.60 -5.28 -10.39
C ILE A 59 11.65 -6.33 -10.94
N GLN A 60 11.38 -6.26 -12.24
CA GLN A 60 10.43 -7.15 -12.93
C GLN A 60 10.80 -8.63 -12.85
N PHE A 61 12.09 -8.97 -12.88
CA PHE A 61 12.56 -10.36 -12.73
C PHE A 61 12.09 -10.97 -11.41
N TYR A 62 12.23 -10.24 -10.30
CA TYR A 62 11.76 -10.70 -8.99
C TYR A 62 10.23 -10.79 -8.93
N ARG A 63 9.53 -9.85 -9.55
CA ARG A 63 8.06 -9.90 -9.64
C ARG A 63 7.57 -11.13 -10.39
N ALA A 64 8.21 -11.46 -11.52
CA ALA A 64 7.88 -12.66 -12.29
C ALA A 64 8.14 -13.94 -11.48
N TYR A 65 9.27 -14.02 -10.79
CA TYR A 65 9.57 -15.11 -9.87
C TYR A 65 8.50 -15.27 -8.78
N LEU A 66 8.14 -14.18 -8.10
CA LEU A 66 7.16 -14.20 -7.01
C LEU A 66 5.77 -14.63 -7.47
N LYS A 67 5.35 -14.20 -8.67
CA LYS A 67 4.08 -14.68 -9.27
C LYS A 67 4.13 -16.19 -9.57
N ASN A 68 5.25 -16.69 -10.06
CA ASN A 68 5.44 -18.13 -10.25
C ASN A 68 5.46 -18.88 -8.90
N ALA A 69 6.20 -18.37 -7.91
CA ALA A 69 6.24 -18.96 -6.57
C ALA A 69 4.86 -19.02 -5.93
N ALA A 70 4.06 -17.96 -6.06
CA ALA A 70 2.68 -17.93 -5.55
C ALA A 70 1.79 -18.96 -6.26
N LEU A 71 1.95 -19.14 -7.59
CA LEU A 71 1.25 -20.17 -8.36
C LEU A 71 1.55 -21.59 -7.82
N HIS A 72 2.78 -21.82 -7.36
CA HIS A 72 3.23 -23.10 -6.79
C HIS A 72 2.97 -23.20 -5.27
N GLY A 73 2.20 -22.28 -4.68
CA GLY A 73 1.73 -22.38 -3.30
C GLY A 73 2.62 -21.71 -2.25
N THR A 74 3.58 -20.87 -2.65
CA THR A 74 4.27 -19.97 -1.73
C THR A 74 3.36 -18.82 -1.35
N ILE A 75 3.25 -18.50 -0.06
CA ILE A 75 2.60 -17.28 0.40
C ILE A 75 3.57 -16.11 0.19
N VAL A 76 3.21 -15.17 -0.69
CA VAL A 76 4.02 -13.99 -0.96
C VAL A 76 3.39 -12.78 -0.30
N VAL A 77 4.14 -12.07 0.53
CA VAL A 77 3.75 -10.85 1.22
C VAL A 77 4.52 -9.65 0.63
N ASN A 78 3.84 -8.69 0.01
CA ASN A 78 2.43 -8.67 -0.34
C ASN A 78 2.18 -9.48 -1.61
N ASN A 79 0.95 -9.99 -1.78
CA ASN A 79 0.61 -10.80 -2.94
C ASN A 79 0.81 -10.02 -4.26
N PRO A 80 1.71 -10.47 -5.15
CA PRO A 80 2.11 -9.70 -6.33
C PRO A 80 1.00 -9.56 -7.39
N PHE A 81 -0.04 -10.40 -7.34
CA PHE A 81 -1.19 -10.26 -8.23
C PHE A 81 -2.12 -9.11 -7.81
N TRP A 82 -2.20 -8.83 -6.49
CA TRP A 82 -3.06 -7.77 -5.96
C TRP A 82 -2.41 -6.41 -6.08
N TRP A 83 -1.23 -6.21 -5.51
CA TRP A 83 -0.59 -4.91 -5.51
C TRP A 83 -0.16 -4.43 -6.91
N THR A 84 -0.01 -5.31 -7.90
CA THR A 84 0.26 -4.93 -9.29
C THR A 84 -0.99 -4.64 -10.11
N ALA A 85 -2.16 -4.95 -9.60
CA ALA A 85 -3.44 -4.76 -10.28
C ALA A 85 -4.13 -3.44 -9.92
N ASP A 86 -3.70 -2.77 -8.85
CA ASP A 86 -4.28 -1.52 -8.39
C ASP A 86 -3.44 -0.29 -8.82
N ASP A 87 -4.06 0.87 -8.82
CA ASP A 87 -3.45 2.17 -9.09
C ASP A 87 -3.98 3.24 -8.13
N LYS A 88 -3.30 4.39 -8.07
CA LYS A 88 -3.66 5.44 -7.12
C LYS A 88 -5.10 5.95 -7.32
N PHE A 89 -5.57 6.09 -8.55
CA PHE A 89 -6.91 6.62 -8.80
C PHE A 89 -7.99 5.61 -8.43
N PHE A 90 -7.81 4.33 -8.79
CA PHE A 90 -8.67 3.24 -8.36
C PHE A 90 -8.72 3.17 -6.83
N ASN A 91 -7.56 3.24 -6.18
CA ASN A 91 -7.47 3.13 -4.72
C ASN A 91 -8.15 4.29 -4.00
N TYR A 92 -8.01 5.54 -4.49
CA TYR A 92 -8.73 6.68 -3.94
C TYR A 92 -10.25 6.53 -4.12
N SER A 93 -10.68 6.06 -5.29
CA SER A 93 -12.09 5.79 -5.57
C SER A 93 -12.67 4.70 -4.68
N LEU A 94 -11.91 3.62 -4.48
CA LEU A 94 -12.28 2.52 -3.57
C LEU A 94 -12.35 3.01 -2.12
N ALA A 95 -11.32 3.70 -1.63
CA ALA A 95 -11.27 4.24 -0.28
C ALA A 95 -12.45 5.18 0.01
N HIS A 96 -12.78 6.07 -0.94
CA HIS A 96 -13.96 6.93 -0.85
C HIS A 96 -15.25 6.12 -0.71
N LYS A 97 -15.44 5.08 -1.53
CA LYS A 97 -16.61 4.19 -1.44
C LYS A 97 -16.68 3.39 -0.15
N LEU A 98 -15.54 3.10 0.46
CA LEU A 98 -15.44 2.43 1.76
C LEU A 98 -15.67 3.38 2.95
N GLY A 99 -15.87 4.68 2.71
CA GLY A 99 -16.09 5.68 3.74
C GLY A 99 -14.81 6.17 4.43
N VAL A 100 -13.64 5.86 3.88
CA VAL A 100 -12.38 6.46 4.28
C VAL A 100 -12.26 7.85 3.69
N ALA A 101 -11.85 8.82 4.48
CA ALA A 101 -11.71 10.19 4.01
C ALA A 101 -10.55 10.31 3.02
N ILE A 102 -10.85 10.76 1.81
CA ILE A 102 -9.90 10.98 0.71
C ILE A 102 -10.07 12.42 0.21
N PRO A 103 -8.98 13.16 -0.05
CA PRO A 103 -9.10 14.46 -0.68
C PRO A 103 -9.68 14.32 -2.09
N PRO A 104 -10.55 15.24 -2.55
CA PRO A 104 -11.05 15.25 -3.92
C PRO A 104 -9.94 15.06 -4.93
N THR A 105 -10.10 14.10 -5.83
CA THR A 105 -9.07 13.69 -6.77
C THR A 105 -9.67 13.42 -8.14
N VAL A 106 -9.03 13.90 -9.20
CA VAL A 106 -9.37 13.61 -10.58
C VAL A 106 -8.19 12.93 -11.28
N ILE A 107 -8.47 12.05 -12.23
CA ILE A 107 -7.47 11.55 -13.17
C ILE A 107 -7.51 12.41 -14.44
N LEU A 108 -6.35 12.68 -14.98
CA LEU A 108 -6.18 13.53 -16.15
C LEU A 108 -5.63 12.71 -17.32
N PRO A 109 -6.07 12.98 -18.55
CA PRO A 109 -5.46 12.37 -19.71
C PRO A 109 -3.98 12.77 -19.82
N HIS A 110 -3.24 12.07 -20.67
CA HIS A 110 -1.85 12.43 -20.98
C HIS A 110 -1.79 13.79 -21.69
N ASN A 111 -0.80 14.62 -21.38
CA ASN A 111 -0.58 15.87 -22.09
C ASN A 111 -0.10 15.65 -23.52
N LYS A 112 0.72 14.59 -23.73
CA LYS A 112 1.15 14.11 -25.03
C LYS A 112 0.72 12.65 -25.22
N HIS A 113 0.51 12.26 -26.47
CA HIS A 113 0.20 10.85 -26.76
C HIS A 113 1.33 9.93 -26.24
N PRO A 114 0.97 8.85 -25.53
CA PRO A 114 1.95 7.81 -25.17
C PRO A 114 2.64 7.26 -26.42
N GLU A 115 3.87 6.79 -26.27
CA GLU A 115 4.66 6.24 -27.37
C GLU A 115 3.88 5.16 -28.13
N GLY A 116 3.94 5.19 -29.47
CA GLY A 116 3.20 4.27 -30.32
C GLY A 116 1.71 4.55 -30.46
N THR A 117 1.20 5.64 -29.89
CA THR A 117 -0.21 6.06 -29.99
C THR A 117 -0.38 7.38 -30.75
N THR A 118 -1.60 7.67 -31.20
CA THR A 118 -1.97 8.88 -31.92
C THR A 118 -3.34 9.35 -31.45
N ASP A 119 -3.80 10.48 -31.94
CA ASP A 119 -5.20 10.97 -31.78
C ASP A 119 -6.24 9.90 -32.20
N ARG A 120 -5.92 9.03 -33.16
CA ARG A 120 -6.77 7.88 -33.51
C ARG A 120 -6.92 6.87 -32.37
N SER A 121 -5.92 6.75 -31.52
CA SER A 121 -5.96 5.89 -30.33
C SER A 121 -6.77 6.51 -29.20
N MET A 122 -6.99 7.83 -29.24
CA MET A 122 -7.66 8.63 -28.19
C MET A 122 -9.07 9.10 -28.60
N ARG A 123 -9.73 8.42 -29.53
CA ARG A 123 -11.05 8.81 -30.10
C ARG A 123 -12.18 8.95 -29.07
N ASN A 124 -12.04 8.30 -27.93
CA ASN A 124 -13.03 8.32 -26.86
C ASN A 124 -12.80 9.47 -25.87
N LEU A 125 -11.70 10.22 -26.01
CA LEU A 125 -11.42 11.36 -25.18
C LEU A 125 -12.30 12.54 -25.61
N MET A 126 -13.05 13.09 -24.64
CA MET A 126 -13.78 14.34 -24.85
C MET A 126 -12.81 15.53 -24.87
N PHE A 127 -12.89 16.35 -25.92
CA PHE A 127 -12.03 17.52 -26.06
C PHE A 127 -12.82 18.72 -26.60
N PRO A 128 -12.65 19.93 -26.07
CA PRO A 128 -11.80 20.29 -24.92
C PRO A 128 -12.34 19.75 -23.59
N LEU A 129 -11.44 19.55 -22.62
CA LEU A 129 -11.84 19.20 -21.25
C LEU A 129 -12.51 20.41 -20.58
N ASN A 130 -13.48 20.15 -19.70
CA ASN A 130 -14.04 21.17 -18.83
C ASN A 130 -13.14 21.42 -17.62
N TRP A 131 -12.04 22.15 -17.82
CA TRP A 131 -11.04 22.42 -16.79
C TRP A 131 -11.63 23.12 -15.57
N GLN A 132 -12.58 24.03 -15.75
CA GLN A 132 -13.19 24.76 -14.65
C GLN A 132 -13.91 23.81 -13.68
N GLU A 133 -14.68 22.88 -14.22
CA GLU A 133 -15.38 21.87 -13.40
C GLU A 133 -14.39 21.00 -12.60
N LEU A 134 -13.26 20.61 -13.21
CA LEU A 134 -12.23 19.83 -12.53
C LEU A 134 -11.56 20.63 -11.40
N PHE A 135 -11.25 21.90 -11.64
CA PHE A 135 -10.66 22.78 -10.64
C PHE A 135 -11.63 23.12 -9.51
N ASP A 136 -12.91 23.35 -9.83
CA ASP A 136 -13.95 23.58 -8.82
C ASP A 136 -14.16 22.36 -7.91
N TYR A 137 -14.09 21.15 -8.49
CA TYR A 137 -14.19 19.91 -7.72
C TYR A 137 -12.99 19.66 -6.82
N VAL A 138 -11.77 19.86 -7.32
CA VAL A 138 -10.55 19.60 -6.57
C VAL A 138 -10.24 20.73 -5.59
N GLY A 139 -10.30 21.97 -6.03
CA GLY A 139 -9.84 23.15 -5.29
C GLY A 139 -8.31 23.29 -5.27
N PHE A 140 -7.84 24.46 -4.81
CA PHE A 140 -6.43 24.75 -4.62
C PHE A 140 -6.14 25.15 -3.16
N PRO A 141 -4.92 24.89 -2.64
CA PRO A 141 -3.79 24.26 -3.32
C PRO A 141 -4.06 22.79 -3.63
N ALA A 142 -3.44 22.28 -4.70
CA ALA A 142 -3.56 20.89 -5.13
C ALA A 142 -2.18 20.27 -5.43
N PHE A 143 -2.15 18.95 -5.53
CA PHE A 143 -0.98 18.18 -5.94
C PHE A 143 -1.24 17.53 -7.29
N LEU A 144 -0.45 17.91 -8.29
CA LEU A 144 -0.37 17.21 -9.56
C LEU A 144 0.69 16.12 -9.43
N LYS A 145 0.30 14.85 -9.60
CA LYS A 145 1.18 13.69 -9.42
C LYS A 145 0.83 12.54 -10.35
N PRO A 146 1.78 11.68 -10.75
CA PRO A 146 1.49 10.50 -11.56
C PRO A 146 0.49 9.57 -10.86
N TYR A 147 -0.41 8.95 -11.63
CA TYR A 147 -1.36 7.96 -11.11
C TYR A 147 -0.65 6.68 -10.62
N SER A 148 0.55 6.41 -11.11
CA SER A 148 1.37 5.25 -10.74
C SER A 148 2.78 5.68 -10.32
N GLY A 149 3.50 4.80 -9.64
CA GLY A 149 4.86 5.07 -9.14
C GLY A 149 4.88 5.77 -7.77
N GLY A 150 6.08 6.11 -7.31
CA GLY A 150 6.35 6.68 -5.98
C GLY A 150 7.64 7.50 -5.95
N GLY A 151 8.17 7.75 -4.73
CA GLY A 151 9.45 8.42 -4.56
C GLY A 151 9.44 9.92 -4.87
N TRP A 152 8.29 10.60 -4.82
CA TRP A 152 8.12 12.03 -5.09
C TRP A 152 8.50 12.46 -6.52
N LYS A 153 8.68 11.54 -7.46
CA LYS A 153 8.98 11.87 -8.86
C LYS A 153 7.77 12.50 -9.53
N HIS A 154 7.97 13.63 -10.19
CA HIS A 154 6.93 14.39 -10.91
C HIS A 154 5.72 14.78 -10.05
N VAL A 155 5.95 15.06 -8.75
CA VAL A 155 4.95 15.59 -7.84
C VAL A 155 5.12 17.10 -7.72
N TYR A 156 4.06 17.85 -8.07
CA TYR A 156 4.06 19.31 -8.08
C TYR A 156 2.92 19.82 -7.21
N LYS A 157 3.24 20.70 -6.25
CA LYS A 157 2.23 21.47 -5.52
C LYS A 157 1.88 22.69 -6.34
N VAL A 158 0.60 22.88 -6.63
CA VAL A 158 0.09 23.97 -7.46
C VAL A 158 -0.95 24.77 -6.70
N HIS A 159 -0.92 26.09 -6.83
CA HIS A 159 -1.78 27.01 -6.09
C HIS A 159 -2.82 27.70 -6.99
N THR A 160 -2.60 27.66 -8.29
CA THR A 160 -3.49 28.31 -9.28
C THR A 160 -3.61 27.47 -10.54
N PRO A 161 -4.63 27.71 -11.37
CA PRO A 161 -4.74 27.10 -12.70
C PRO A 161 -3.51 27.34 -13.59
N GLU A 162 -2.89 28.52 -13.50
CA GLU A 162 -1.71 28.86 -14.29
C GLU A 162 -0.50 27.98 -13.89
N GLU A 163 -0.27 27.82 -12.59
CA GLU A 163 0.78 26.91 -12.07
C GLU A 163 0.49 25.47 -12.49
N PHE A 164 -0.78 25.04 -12.42
CA PHE A 164 -1.18 23.72 -12.88
C PHE A 164 -0.81 23.51 -14.35
N PHE A 165 -1.19 24.40 -15.26
CA PHE A 165 -0.90 24.26 -16.68
C PHE A 165 0.60 24.34 -16.97
N HIS A 166 1.34 25.17 -16.21
CA HIS A 166 2.80 25.23 -16.34
C HIS A 166 3.42 23.85 -16.12
N HIS A 167 3.03 23.13 -15.06
CA HIS A 167 3.55 21.81 -14.77
C HIS A 167 2.94 20.72 -15.64
N TYR A 168 1.62 20.74 -15.85
CA TYR A 168 0.93 19.73 -16.67
C TYR A 168 1.47 19.67 -18.10
N ASN A 169 1.80 20.81 -18.69
CA ASN A 169 2.42 20.86 -20.03
C ASN A 169 3.81 20.24 -20.12
N GLN A 170 4.44 19.98 -18.98
CA GLN A 170 5.76 19.34 -18.89
C GLN A 170 5.69 17.84 -18.56
N THR A 171 4.50 17.30 -18.27
CA THR A 171 4.34 15.89 -17.86
C THR A 171 4.51 14.89 -19.02
N GLY A 172 4.47 15.37 -20.26
CA GLY A 172 4.67 14.52 -21.43
C GLY A 172 3.59 13.44 -21.55
N ASP A 173 4.03 12.21 -21.62
CA ASP A 173 3.19 11.01 -21.73
C ASP A 173 2.82 10.38 -20.38
N LEU A 174 3.07 11.08 -19.27
CA LEU A 174 2.62 10.61 -17.95
C LEU A 174 1.11 10.82 -17.80
N CYS A 175 0.40 9.79 -17.34
CA CYS A 175 -0.95 9.90 -16.85
C CYS A 175 -0.91 10.50 -15.42
N MET A 176 -1.62 11.59 -15.22
CA MET A 176 -1.54 12.36 -13.97
C MET A 176 -2.86 12.32 -13.20
N THR A 177 -2.75 12.53 -11.89
CA THR A 177 -3.88 12.87 -11.02
C THR A 177 -3.70 14.28 -10.48
N LEU A 178 -4.81 15.01 -10.30
CA LEU A 178 -4.85 16.25 -9.54
C LEU A 178 -5.66 16.00 -8.27
N GLN A 179 -5.06 16.22 -7.11
CA GLN A 179 -5.65 15.96 -5.81
C GLN A 179 -5.59 17.19 -4.92
N ARG A 180 -6.68 17.52 -4.22
CA ARG A 180 -6.72 18.60 -3.25
C ARG A 180 -5.59 18.49 -2.23
N GLY A 181 -4.89 19.56 -1.98
CA GLY A 181 -3.93 19.66 -0.89
C GLY A 181 -4.65 19.70 0.46
N VAL A 182 -4.22 18.89 1.41
CA VAL A 182 -4.73 18.91 2.77
C VAL A 182 -3.87 19.86 3.60
N GLU A 183 -4.50 20.83 4.26
CA GLU A 183 -3.83 21.70 5.24
C GLU A 183 -3.91 21.02 6.61
N PHE A 184 -2.88 20.22 6.89
CA PHE A 184 -2.90 19.35 8.06
C PHE A 184 -2.32 20.02 9.30
N ASP A 185 -2.96 19.72 10.45
CA ASP A 185 -2.49 20.05 11.80
C ASP A 185 -1.57 18.94 12.33
N GLU A 186 -1.86 17.69 11.94
CA GLU A 186 -1.12 16.51 12.31
C GLU A 186 -0.93 15.61 11.09
N TYR A 187 0.17 14.84 11.08
CA TYR A 187 0.43 13.86 10.03
C TYR A 187 0.98 12.57 10.64
N TYR A 188 0.51 11.42 10.14
CA TYR A 188 0.86 10.11 10.66
C TYR A 188 1.15 9.13 9.53
N ARG A 189 2.09 8.21 9.80
CA ARG A 189 2.25 6.97 9.03
C ARG A 189 1.87 5.80 9.92
N CYS A 190 1.03 4.91 9.41
CA CYS A 190 0.55 3.77 10.16
C CYS A 190 1.06 2.49 9.52
N TYR A 191 1.94 1.73 10.19
CA TYR A 191 2.18 0.35 9.78
C TYR A 191 0.90 -0.46 9.97
N VAL A 192 0.62 -1.33 8.99
CA VAL A 192 -0.40 -2.37 9.11
C VAL A 192 0.25 -3.70 8.79
N VAL A 193 0.15 -4.66 9.73
CA VAL A 193 0.77 -5.98 9.60
C VAL A 193 -0.28 -7.07 9.79
N GLY A 194 -0.33 -8.01 8.84
CA GLY A 194 -1.24 -9.15 8.85
C GLY A 194 -2.72 -8.77 8.78
N GLN A 195 -3.04 -7.52 8.36
CA GLN A 195 -4.41 -6.97 8.37
C GLN A 195 -5.07 -6.97 9.77
N GLU A 196 -4.28 -7.07 10.82
CA GLU A 196 -4.71 -7.18 12.23
C GLU A 196 -4.06 -6.13 13.12
N LYS A 197 -2.75 -5.90 12.98
CA LYS A 197 -1.96 -5.02 13.85
C LYS A 197 -1.73 -3.68 13.18
N VAL A 198 -1.92 -2.60 13.93
CA VAL A 198 -1.63 -1.23 13.49
C VAL A 198 -0.66 -0.58 14.45
N HIS A 199 0.34 0.12 13.91
CA HIS A 199 1.25 0.97 14.67
C HIS A 199 1.26 2.37 14.08
N ILE A 200 0.80 3.33 14.86
CA ILE A 200 0.66 4.74 14.46
C ILE A 200 1.95 5.47 14.80
N MET A 201 2.58 6.07 13.81
CA MET A 201 3.82 6.83 13.95
C MET A 201 3.57 8.29 13.60
N LYS A 202 3.94 9.19 14.48
CA LYS A 202 3.93 10.63 14.19
C LYS A 202 4.97 10.91 13.12
N TYR A 203 4.57 11.64 12.08
CA TYR A 203 5.41 11.89 10.91
C TYR A 203 5.34 13.35 10.50
N ASP A 204 6.46 13.94 10.15
CA ASP A 204 6.54 15.29 9.58
C ASP A 204 7.06 15.24 8.14
N PRO A 205 6.18 15.30 7.13
CA PRO A 205 6.60 15.26 5.74
C PRO A 205 7.41 16.48 5.29
N LYS A 206 7.42 17.55 6.09
CA LYS A 206 8.17 18.80 5.80
C LYS A 206 9.61 18.74 6.31
N ALA A 207 9.89 17.84 7.26
CA ALA A 207 11.23 17.67 7.82
C ALA A 207 12.20 17.01 6.82
N PRO A 208 13.51 17.16 7.00
CA PRO A 208 14.51 16.37 6.29
C PRO A 208 14.25 14.88 6.43
N HIS A 209 14.59 14.08 5.42
CA HIS A 209 14.20 12.66 5.34
C HIS A 209 14.49 11.86 6.63
N HIS A 210 15.64 12.07 7.27
CA HIS A 210 16.08 11.37 8.48
C HIS A 210 15.45 11.87 9.78
N GLU A 211 14.62 12.92 9.73
CA GLU A 211 13.92 13.53 10.88
C GLU A 211 12.40 13.44 10.77
N ARG A 212 11.89 12.82 9.71
CA ARG A 212 10.44 12.76 9.44
C ARG A 212 9.67 11.93 10.48
N TYR A 213 10.27 10.87 11.00
CA TYR A 213 9.68 10.12 12.12
C TYR A 213 10.00 10.83 13.43
N VAL A 214 8.98 11.38 14.06
CA VAL A 214 9.14 12.23 15.25
C VAL A 214 9.58 11.39 16.45
N LYS A 215 10.69 11.78 17.06
CA LYS A 215 11.26 11.09 18.23
C LYS A 215 10.25 11.03 19.39
N GLY A 216 10.22 9.89 20.09
CA GLY A 216 9.30 9.64 21.17
C GLY A 216 7.86 9.37 20.74
N ASN A 217 7.62 9.31 19.44
CA ASN A 217 6.35 8.92 18.81
C ASN A 217 5.10 9.42 19.55
N PRO A 218 4.90 10.75 19.68
CA PRO A 218 3.77 11.27 20.45
C PRO A 218 2.43 10.78 19.87
N PRO A 219 1.50 10.36 20.74
CA PRO A 219 0.22 9.80 20.30
C PRO A 219 -0.64 10.84 19.57
N PRO A 220 -1.64 10.40 18.81
CA PRO A 220 -2.66 11.28 18.24
C PRO A 220 -3.34 12.14 19.29
N SER A 221 -3.76 13.36 18.90
CA SER A 221 -4.36 14.36 19.79
C SER A 221 -5.62 13.88 20.52
N SER A 222 -6.26 12.82 20.07
CA SER A 222 -7.41 12.20 20.74
C SER A 222 -7.52 10.70 20.50
N ALA A 223 -8.16 10.00 21.42
CA ALA A 223 -8.48 8.58 21.28
C ALA A 223 -9.39 8.33 20.05
N ALA A 224 -10.36 9.20 19.82
CA ALA A 224 -11.26 9.08 18.66
C ALA A 224 -10.51 9.18 17.33
N LEU A 225 -9.52 10.07 17.22
CA LEU A 225 -8.67 10.18 16.03
C LEU A 225 -7.83 8.92 15.84
N ARG A 226 -7.23 8.41 16.92
CA ARG A 226 -6.47 7.16 16.90
C ARG A 226 -7.33 6.00 16.39
N ASP A 227 -8.48 5.78 17.02
CA ASP A 227 -9.39 4.66 16.72
C ASP A 227 -9.91 4.76 15.27
N ARG A 228 -10.13 5.98 14.78
CA ARG A 228 -10.52 6.23 13.38
C ARG A 228 -9.39 5.87 12.40
N MET A 229 -8.14 6.28 12.65
CA MET A 229 -7.01 5.94 11.80
C MET A 229 -6.74 4.43 11.79
N GLU A 230 -6.80 3.76 12.94
CA GLU A 230 -6.68 2.30 13.01
C GLU A 230 -7.74 1.59 12.17
N LYS A 231 -9.01 1.98 12.34
CA LYS A 231 -10.13 1.44 11.56
C LYS A 231 -9.94 1.65 10.07
N ASP A 232 -9.59 2.87 9.66
CA ASP A 232 -9.47 3.22 8.24
C ASP A 232 -8.26 2.51 7.61
N ALA A 233 -7.12 2.42 8.32
CA ALA A 233 -5.93 1.70 7.86
C ALA A 233 -6.21 0.20 7.68
N LEU A 234 -6.89 -0.44 8.64
CA LEU A 234 -7.30 -1.84 8.53
C LEU A 234 -8.31 -2.06 7.39
N THR A 235 -9.25 -1.14 7.22
CA THR A 235 -10.25 -1.21 6.13
C THR A 235 -9.56 -1.18 4.77
N LEU A 236 -8.63 -0.27 4.56
CA LEU A 236 -7.86 -0.15 3.32
C LEU A 236 -7.04 -1.41 3.05
N CYS A 237 -6.24 -1.86 4.02
CA CYS A 237 -5.37 -3.02 3.83
C CYS A 237 -6.16 -4.32 3.60
N ARG A 238 -7.30 -4.48 4.27
CA ARG A 238 -8.19 -5.63 4.06
C ARG A 238 -8.85 -5.62 2.69
N ALA A 239 -9.34 -4.47 2.24
CA ALA A 239 -10.00 -4.33 0.94
C ALA A 239 -9.02 -4.52 -0.23
N LEU A 240 -7.79 -3.99 -0.10
CA LEU A 240 -6.75 -4.06 -1.11
C LEU A 240 -5.89 -5.33 -1.03
N GLY A 241 -6.00 -6.11 0.05
CA GLY A 241 -5.23 -7.35 0.24
C GLY A 241 -3.77 -7.15 0.62
N TYR A 242 -3.43 -6.04 1.32
CA TYR A 242 -2.07 -5.80 1.80
C TYR A 242 -1.87 -6.39 3.20
N ASP A 243 -0.87 -7.24 3.33
CA ASP A 243 -0.49 -7.86 4.62
C ASP A 243 0.64 -7.11 5.33
N LEU A 244 1.44 -6.34 4.60
CA LEU A 244 2.49 -5.49 5.14
C LEU A 244 2.46 -4.15 4.39
N ASN A 245 2.04 -3.08 5.05
CA ASN A 245 1.81 -1.78 4.41
C ASN A 245 2.06 -0.62 5.35
N THR A 246 2.20 0.59 4.79
CA THR A 246 2.00 1.84 5.51
C THR A 246 0.87 2.65 4.89
N VAL A 247 0.05 3.25 5.75
CA VAL A 247 -0.99 4.21 5.36
C VAL A 247 -0.61 5.57 5.92
N GLU A 248 -0.57 6.58 5.06
CA GLU A 248 -0.30 7.97 5.46
C GLU A 248 -1.60 8.74 5.63
N PHE A 249 -1.74 9.39 6.80
CA PHE A 249 -2.86 10.25 7.11
C PHE A 249 -2.43 11.69 7.35
N ALA A 250 -2.99 12.62 6.58
CA ALA A 250 -2.96 14.04 6.87
C ALA A 250 -4.25 14.42 7.62
N VAL A 251 -4.12 14.98 8.81
CA VAL A 251 -5.27 15.31 9.66
C VAL A 251 -5.59 16.79 9.53
N GLU A 252 -6.75 17.09 9.00
CA GLU A 252 -7.29 18.44 8.87
C GLU A 252 -8.59 18.54 9.68
N ARG A 253 -8.65 19.42 10.69
CA ARG A 253 -9.83 19.61 11.54
C ARG A 253 -10.35 18.29 12.12
N SER A 254 -9.46 17.48 12.67
CA SER A 254 -9.72 16.14 13.24
C SER A 254 -10.21 15.08 12.25
N VAL A 255 -10.16 15.33 10.95
CA VAL A 255 -10.47 14.34 9.92
C VAL A 255 -9.17 13.78 9.34
N PRO A 256 -8.89 12.47 9.49
CA PRO A 256 -7.71 11.83 8.92
C PRO A 256 -7.95 11.49 7.45
N TYR A 257 -7.40 12.29 6.56
CA TYR A 257 -7.42 12.01 5.12
C TYR A 257 -6.30 11.04 4.76
N ALA A 258 -6.63 9.90 4.17
CA ALA A 258 -5.63 8.97 3.63
C ALA A 258 -5.02 9.56 2.35
N ILE A 259 -3.70 9.79 2.38
CA ILE A 259 -2.97 10.49 1.29
C ILE A 259 -2.20 9.51 0.42
N ASP A 260 -1.49 8.57 1.04
CA ASP A 260 -0.74 7.51 0.36
C ASP A 260 -0.85 6.22 1.18
N PHE A 261 -1.25 5.14 0.53
CA PHE A 261 -1.49 3.86 1.18
C PHE A 261 -1.21 2.65 0.28
N LEU A 262 -0.47 2.88 -0.80
CA LEU A 262 0.05 1.88 -1.72
C LEU A 262 1.54 1.72 -1.46
N ASN A 263 1.91 0.90 -0.51
CA ASN A 263 3.31 0.71 -0.19
C ASN A 263 3.63 -0.78 -0.02
N PRO A 264 3.95 -1.51 -1.11
CA PRO A 264 4.24 -2.94 -1.04
C PRO A 264 5.50 -3.26 -0.24
N ALA A 265 6.42 -2.30 -0.08
CA ALA A 265 7.64 -2.42 0.70
C ALA A 265 7.83 -1.17 1.59
N PRO A 266 7.07 -1.04 2.69
CA PRO A 266 7.13 0.14 3.54
C PRO A 266 8.52 0.30 4.18
N ASP A 267 8.99 1.55 4.30
CA ASP A 267 10.26 1.88 4.94
C ASP A 267 10.34 1.26 6.35
N ALA A 268 11.41 0.52 6.61
CA ALA A 268 11.69 -0.17 7.87
C ALA A 268 13.19 -0.11 8.23
N GLU A 269 13.94 0.84 7.67
CA GLU A 269 15.33 1.05 8.05
C GLU A 269 15.42 1.76 9.40
N ILE A 270 16.22 1.22 10.33
CA ILE A 270 16.36 1.74 11.69
C ILE A 270 16.80 3.22 11.72
N THR A 271 17.66 3.60 10.79
CA THR A 271 18.15 4.99 10.65
C THR A 271 17.07 5.95 10.18
N SER A 272 16.01 5.45 9.55
CA SER A 272 14.86 6.24 9.10
C SER A 272 13.76 6.25 10.15
N VAL A 273 13.29 5.06 10.57
CA VAL A 273 12.09 4.93 11.42
C VAL A 273 12.39 5.07 12.92
N GLY A 274 13.65 4.94 13.34
CA GLY A 274 14.06 4.93 14.74
C GLY A 274 13.84 3.57 15.43
N GLN A 275 14.50 3.39 16.58
CA GLN A 275 14.59 2.08 17.26
C GLN A 275 13.22 1.51 17.64
N GLU A 276 12.35 2.31 18.25
CA GLU A 276 11.03 1.86 18.74
C GLU A 276 10.15 1.33 17.59
N ASN A 277 10.04 2.08 16.50
CA ASN A 277 9.26 1.70 15.33
C ASN A 277 9.89 0.50 14.61
N PHE A 278 11.24 0.45 14.57
CA PHE A 278 11.99 -0.66 14.01
C PHE A 278 11.72 -1.96 14.79
N ASP A 279 11.83 -1.94 16.10
CA ASP A 279 11.59 -3.12 16.93
C ASP A 279 10.15 -3.60 16.78
N TRP A 280 9.20 -2.68 16.70
CA TRP A 280 7.80 -3.02 16.50
C TRP A 280 7.58 -3.73 15.15
N ILE A 281 8.09 -3.18 14.04
CA ILE A 281 7.86 -3.76 12.71
C ILE A 281 8.57 -5.10 12.53
N VAL A 282 9.79 -5.25 13.07
CA VAL A 282 10.53 -6.53 13.05
C VAL A 282 9.73 -7.61 13.78
N ASN A 283 9.26 -7.31 15.00
CA ASN A 283 8.48 -8.25 15.80
C ASN A 283 7.16 -8.63 15.12
N ALA A 284 6.39 -7.65 14.69
CA ALA A 284 5.08 -7.87 14.08
C ALA A 284 5.18 -8.64 12.76
N ALA A 285 6.15 -8.31 11.91
CA ALA A 285 6.38 -9.00 10.64
C ALA A 285 6.86 -10.44 10.85
N ALA A 286 7.75 -10.67 11.80
CA ALA A 286 8.23 -12.02 12.14
C ALA A 286 7.09 -12.90 12.66
N GLU A 287 6.27 -12.43 13.59
CA GLU A 287 5.10 -13.15 14.09
C GLU A 287 4.08 -13.47 12.98
N MET A 288 3.81 -12.51 12.11
CA MET A 288 2.94 -12.72 10.95
C MET A 288 3.48 -13.81 10.03
N ALA A 289 4.77 -13.75 9.67
CA ALA A 289 5.39 -14.71 8.76
C ALA A 289 5.38 -16.12 9.33
N VAL A 290 5.68 -16.28 10.62
CA VAL A 290 5.61 -17.57 11.32
C VAL A 290 4.18 -18.11 11.36
N LYS A 291 3.19 -17.27 11.69
CA LYS A 291 1.76 -17.64 11.66
C LYS A 291 1.34 -18.14 10.29
N MET A 292 1.73 -17.45 9.21
CA MET A 292 1.44 -17.84 7.83
C MET A 292 2.13 -19.16 7.44
N ALA A 293 3.40 -19.35 7.83
CA ALA A 293 4.14 -20.57 7.52
C ALA A 293 3.53 -21.79 8.20
N LEU A 294 3.04 -21.66 9.42
CA LEU A 294 2.42 -22.75 10.19
C LEU A 294 1.00 -23.05 9.70
N SER A 295 0.19 -22.05 9.38
CA SER A 295 -1.17 -22.27 8.89
C SER A 295 -1.19 -22.90 7.49
N GLY A 296 -0.17 -22.61 6.67
CA GLY A 296 -0.14 -23.03 5.26
C GLY A 296 -1.21 -22.38 4.38
N GLU A 297 -1.94 -21.42 4.93
CA GLU A 297 -3.01 -20.71 4.22
C GLU A 297 -2.54 -19.33 3.77
N SER A 298 -2.75 -19.04 2.50
CA SER A 298 -2.66 -17.66 2.02
C SER A 298 -3.91 -16.91 2.49
N PRO A 299 -3.76 -15.79 3.20
CA PRO A 299 -4.90 -15.00 3.67
C PRO A 299 -5.71 -14.39 2.52
N VAL A 300 -5.14 -14.32 1.31
CA VAL A 300 -5.77 -13.68 0.16
C VAL A 300 -5.68 -14.55 -1.08
N LYS A 301 -6.76 -15.21 -1.43
CA LYS A 301 -6.93 -15.97 -2.69
C LYS A 301 -7.65 -15.17 -3.78
N GLU A 302 -8.34 -14.10 -3.43
CA GLU A 302 -9.22 -13.34 -4.32
C GLU A 302 -9.11 -11.83 -4.08
N MET A 303 -9.39 -11.03 -5.12
CA MET A 303 -9.55 -9.58 -4.95
C MET A 303 -10.78 -9.31 -4.08
N ARG A 304 -10.57 -8.74 -2.88
CA ARG A 304 -11.61 -8.63 -1.86
C ARG A 304 -12.45 -7.38 -1.95
N TRP A 305 -11.99 -6.33 -2.63
CA TRP A 305 -12.68 -5.03 -2.68
C TRP A 305 -14.13 -5.14 -3.16
N ALA A 306 -14.43 -6.03 -4.11
CA ALA A 306 -15.79 -6.26 -4.58
C ALA A 306 -16.73 -6.77 -3.45
N GLY A 307 -16.25 -7.69 -2.60
CA GLY A 307 -16.97 -8.16 -1.43
C GLY A 307 -17.20 -7.07 -0.38
N PHE A 308 -16.23 -6.20 -0.16
CA PHE A 308 -16.35 -5.05 0.75
C PHE A 308 -17.41 -4.06 0.25
N LEU A 309 -17.42 -3.74 -1.05
CA LEU A 309 -18.42 -2.84 -1.64
C LEU A 309 -19.85 -3.42 -1.61
N ALA A 310 -19.97 -4.73 -1.69
CA ALA A 310 -21.27 -5.42 -1.58
C ALA A 310 -21.77 -5.52 -0.13
N GLY A 311 -21.05 -4.97 0.86
CA GLY A 311 -21.40 -5.08 2.28
C GLY A 311 -21.18 -6.50 2.86
N ASN A 312 -20.51 -7.38 2.15
CA ASN A 312 -20.13 -8.68 2.63
C ASN A 312 -18.99 -8.55 3.64
N ASN A 313 -19.20 -9.04 4.86
CA ASN A 313 -18.16 -9.04 5.89
C ASN A 313 -16.92 -9.81 5.43
N PRO A 314 -15.71 -9.45 5.94
CA PRO A 314 -14.48 -10.16 5.62
C PRO A 314 -14.63 -11.66 5.91
N PRO A 315 -13.84 -12.53 5.23
CA PRO A 315 -14.01 -13.99 5.26
C PRO A 315 -13.91 -14.68 6.63
N ASN A 316 -13.56 -13.94 7.68
CA ASN A 316 -13.58 -14.43 9.06
C ASN A 316 -14.91 -14.15 9.80
N ALA A 317 -15.91 -13.54 9.17
CA ALA A 317 -17.25 -13.52 9.73
C ALA A 317 -17.91 -14.87 9.46
N GLU A 318 -18.20 -15.63 10.50
CA GLU A 318 -18.94 -16.88 10.43
C GLU A 318 -20.19 -16.70 9.55
N LYS A 319 -20.33 -17.53 8.51
CA LYS A 319 -21.55 -17.56 7.71
C LYS A 319 -22.71 -17.87 8.66
N PRO A 320 -23.76 -17.05 8.72
CA PRO A 320 -24.93 -17.40 9.51
C PRO A 320 -25.46 -18.71 8.97
N THR A 321 -25.47 -19.74 9.80
CA THR A 321 -26.05 -21.04 9.49
C THR A 321 -27.52 -20.81 9.12
N ARG A 322 -27.88 -21.00 7.84
CA ARG A 322 -29.27 -21.05 7.39
C ARG A 322 -29.95 -22.17 8.13
N LYS A 323 -30.71 -21.87 9.18
CA LYS A 323 -31.67 -22.83 9.74
C LYS A 323 -32.65 -23.23 8.64
N ALA A 324 -32.56 -24.47 8.21
CA ALA A 324 -33.53 -25.04 7.29
C ALA A 324 -34.92 -24.88 7.92
N LYS A 325 -35.81 -24.10 7.28
CA LYS A 325 -37.21 -24.10 7.61
C LYS A 325 -37.76 -25.48 7.22
N LYS A 326 -38.09 -26.30 8.20
CA LYS A 326 -38.96 -27.47 8.00
C LYS A 326 -40.30 -26.96 7.48
N VAL A 327 -40.58 -27.28 6.23
CA VAL A 327 -41.93 -27.18 5.67
C VAL A 327 -42.72 -28.32 6.30
N LYS A 328 -43.82 -27.98 6.98
CA LYS A 328 -44.87 -28.92 7.37
C LYS A 328 -45.85 -29.08 6.22
#